data_133aab2f76cb55c7d5ec75860c515dc7
#
_entry.id   133aab2f76cb55c7d5ec75860c515dc7
#
_cell.length_a   1.000
_cell.length_b   1.000
_cell.length_c   1.000
_cell.angle_alpha   90.00
_cell.angle_beta   90.00
_cell.angle_gamma   90.00
#
_symmetry.space_group_name_H-M   'P 1'
#
loop_
_entity.id
_entity.type
_entity.pdbx_description
1 polymer ?
#
loop_
_entity_poly.entity_id
_entity_poly.type
_entity_poly.pdbx_seq_one_letter_code
_entity_poly.pdbx_strand_id
1 'polypeptide(L)'
;MRALEVWLAGRLVGTISETRRGARFVYSEEVYEESPGMPVLSLCLPAKRRPFGESRTRNWFEGLLPEGGRRDRACRRLGLDSLDWVGLLSEIGWECAGAVQVFPEGGAAAHSGSYEPVAYADLAALLSDASLGDPLESSGSFRMSLGGFQDKLCVRMPTLPKNAAHVPAEGACLTLGDAASTHILKPEPSRYPGLAESEAWAMTAAARAARCARVALLGLEGCPTTLVVERYDREIGPHGAVTRLHQEDACQALGLPVSAKYANEVAPKGDDPTYAAIASLIDRYAIDIEGEKVELLRQLAVNMALGNWDAHAKNMSFLYRESGLPTVAPLYDVVPIAETEPRTTLLSMRVADSLDPASVDGAALLREAASWGLTGNVARNVIEDCLGALREGLDAAASLYPSAAGRHEATTLMRMERLYRMG
;
A
#
# COMPACT_ATOMS: atom_id res chain seq x y z
N MET A 1 0.29 -31.66 4.41
CA MET A 1 1.03 -30.77 3.50
C MET A 1 -0.01 -30.18 2.56
N ARG A 2 -0.14 -28.87 2.55
CA ARG A 2 -1.13 -28.14 1.75
C ARG A 2 -0.54 -27.77 0.39
N ALA A 3 -1.39 -27.68 -0.64
CA ALA A 3 -1.09 -27.09 -1.93
C ALA A 3 -2.07 -25.94 -2.18
N LEU A 4 -1.56 -24.80 -2.63
CA LEU A 4 -2.36 -23.62 -2.96
C LEU A 4 -2.12 -23.24 -4.41
N GLU A 5 -3.19 -22.90 -5.11
CA GLU A 5 -3.17 -22.31 -6.44
C GLU A 5 -2.97 -20.79 -6.34
N VAL A 6 -2.07 -20.26 -7.13
CA VAL A 6 -1.82 -18.81 -7.25
C VAL A 6 -2.38 -18.34 -8.58
N TRP A 7 -3.35 -17.46 -8.50
CA TRP A 7 -4.03 -16.86 -9.66
C TRP A 7 -3.66 -15.38 -9.76
N LEU A 8 -3.51 -14.91 -10.98
CA LEU A 8 -3.23 -13.51 -11.30
C LEU A 8 -4.22 -13.04 -12.37
N ALA A 9 -5.04 -12.04 -12.06
CA ALA A 9 -6.06 -11.52 -12.96
C ALA A 9 -6.93 -12.63 -13.60
N GLY A 10 -7.35 -13.62 -12.80
CA GLY A 10 -8.20 -14.72 -13.26
C GLY A 10 -7.49 -15.86 -13.99
N ARG A 11 -6.15 -15.84 -14.09
CA ARG A 11 -5.33 -16.90 -14.69
C ARG A 11 -4.51 -17.62 -13.62
N LEU A 12 -4.47 -18.95 -13.66
CA LEU A 12 -3.57 -19.77 -12.83
C LEU A 12 -2.13 -19.53 -13.25
N VAL A 13 -1.31 -18.95 -12.37
CA VAL A 13 0.10 -18.65 -12.69
C VAL A 13 1.09 -19.59 -12.02
N GLY A 14 0.69 -20.33 -10.99
CA GLY A 14 1.58 -21.27 -10.32
C GLY A 14 0.96 -21.85 -9.06
N THR A 15 1.79 -22.59 -8.32
CA THR A 15 1.37 -23.27 -7.10
C THR A 15 2.37 -23.07 -5.95
N ILE A 16 1.84 -22.97 -4.73
CA ILE A 16 2.60 -23.05 -3.49
C ILE A 16 2.42 -24.46 -2.94
N SER A 17 3.51 -25.17 -2.68
CA SER A 17 3.47 -26.49 -2.08
C SER A 17 4.22 -26.50 -0.75
N GLU A 18 3.58 -26.92 0.33
CA GLU A 18 4.25 -27.16 1.60
C GLU A 18 5.13 -28.41 1.52
N THR A 19 6.28 -28.33 2.13
CA THR A 19 7.22 -29.41 2.28
C THR A 19 7.70 -29.50 3.73
N ARG A 20 8.44 -30.54 4.10
CA ARG A 20 9.09 -30.63 5.43
C ARG A 20 10.10 -29.50 5.69
N ARG A 21 10.53 -28.77 4.65
CA ARG A 21 11.54 -27.69 4.71
C ARG A 21 10.95 -26.30 4.45
N GLY A 22 9.64 -26.14 4.63
CA GLY A 22 8.90 -24.91 4.34
C GLY A 22 8.13 -24.99 3.02
N ALA A 23 7.53 -23.90 2.60
CA ALA A 23 6.74 -23.82 1.39
C ALA A 23 7.54 -23.29 0.19
N ARG A 24 7.17 -23.71 -1.01
CA ARG A 24 7.85 -23.35 -2.25
C ARG A 24 6.85 -22.98 -3.33
N PHE A 25 7.11 -21.89 -4.02
CA PHE A 25 6.33 -21.48 -5.19
C PHE A 25 7.00 -21.96 -6.48
N VAL A 26 6.20 -22.40 -7.42
CA VAL A 26 6.62 -22.72 -8.79
C VAL A 26 5.59 -22.17 -9.77
N TYR A 27 6.06 -21.55 -10.84
CA TYR A 27 5.19 -21.17 -11.95
C TYR A 27 4.62 -22.37 -12.67
N SER A 28 3.43 -22.23 -13.26
CA SER A 28 2.90 -23.21 -14.23
C SER A 28 3.82 -23.28 -15.46
N GLU A 29 3.86 -24.42 -16.12
CA GLU A 29 4.69 -24.60 -17.32
C GLU A 29 4.24 -23.63 -18.43
N GLU A 30 2.94 -23.41 -18.57
CA GLU A 30 2.36 -22.49 -19.54
C GLU A 30 2.88 -21.04 -19.35
N VAL A 31 2.86 -20.53 -18.13
CA VAL A 31 3.37 -19.18 -17.82
C VAL A 31 4.87 -19.08 -18.07
N TYR A 32 5.62 -20.13 -17.73
CA TYR A 32 7.05 -20.13 -18.00
C TYR A 32 7.35 -20.12 -19.50
N GLU A 33 6.63 -20.91 -20.31
CA GLU A 33 6.85 -20.98 -21.78
C GLU A 33 6.51 -19.66 -22.48
N GLU A 34 5.47 -18.96 -22.02
CA GLU A 34 5.07 -17.68 -22.59
C GLU A 34 6.00 -16.52 -22.17
N SER A 35 6.54 -16.57 -20.96
CA SER A 35 7.21 -15.39 -20.35
C SER A 35 8.49 -15.79 -19.59
N PRO A 36 9.44 -16.51 -20.19
CA PRO A 36 10.64 -16.97 -19.50
C PRO A 36 11.49 -15.80 -19.01
N GLY A 37 11.80 -15.78 -17.72
CA GLY A 37 12.60 -14.72 -17.09
C GLY A 37 11.85 -13.39 -16.82
N MET A 38 10.59 -13.28 -17.24
CA MET A 38 9.79 -12.07 -16.99
C MET A 38 9.21 -12.04 -15.58
N PRO A 39 9.03 -10.86 -14.98
CA PRO A 39 8.49 -10.69 -13.64
C PRO A 39 6.94 -10.76 -13.63
N VAL A 40 6.37 -11.88 -14.06
CA VAL A 40 4.91 -12.04 -14.20
C VAL A 40 4.18 -11.79 -12.87
N LEU A 41 4.65 -12.42 -11.78
CA LEU A 41 4.09 -12.25 -10.45
C LEU A 41 4.85 -11.20 -9.63
N SER A 42 6.17 -11.10 -9.81
CA SER A 42 6.99 -10.23 -8.97
C SER A 42 8.36 -9.97 -9.59
N LEU A 43 8.90 -8.78 -9.32
CA LEU A 43 10.25 -8.38 -9.71
C LEU A 43 11.31 -9.30 -9.07
N CYS A 44 11.04 -9.82 -7.87
CA CYS A 44 11.94 -10.77 -7.21
C CYS A 44 11.67 -12.24 -7.55
N LEU A 45 10.56 -12.55 -8.22
CA LEU A 45 10.16 -13.91 -8.61
C LEU A 45 10.02 -14.04 -10.14
N PRO A 46 11.06 -13.81 -10.93
CA PRO A 46 10.95 -13.94 -12.40
C PRO A 46 10.60 -15.38 -12.81
N ALA A 47 9.79 -15.53 -13.86
CA ALA A 47 9.27 -16.82 -14.30
C ALA A 47 10.40 -17.82 -14.64
N LYS A 48 10.42 -18.95 -13.96
CA LYS A 48 11.38 -20.05 -14.17
C LYS A 48 10.76 -21.40 -13.84
N ARG A 49 11.28 -22.47 -14.46
CA ARG A 49 10.81 -23.86 -14.23
C ARG A 49 11.09 -24.40 -12.82
N ARG A 50 12.18 -23.93 -12.19
CA ARG A 50 12.58 -24.44 -10.87
C ARG A 50 11.81 -23.73 -9.76
N PRO A 51 11.35 -24.43 -8.73
CA PRO A 51 10.72 -23.82 -7.58
C PRO A 51 11.62 -22.78 -6.92
N PHE A 52 10.98 -21.72 -6.40
CA PHE A 52 11.64 -20.78 -5.49
C PHE A 52 11.81 -21.41 -4.11
N GLY A 53 12.91 -21.08 -3.43
CA GLY A 53 13.17 -21.54 -2.07
C GLY A 53 12.19 -20.94 -1.07
N GLU A 54 12.12 -21.54 0.13
CA GLU A 54 11.20 -21.18 1.20
C GLU A 54 11.27 -19.69 1.55
N SER A 55 12.46 -19.17 1.83
CA SER A 55 12.64 -17.77 2.24
C SER A 55 12.06 -16.78 1.21
N ARG A 56 12.38 -16.96 -0.08
CA ARG A 56 11.90 -16.06 -1.14
C ARG A 56 10.39 -16.20 -1.37
N THR A 57 9.87 -17.42 -1.32
CA THR A 57 8.43 -17.70 -1.40
C THR A 57 7.71 -17.04 -0.22
N ARG A 58 8.17 -17.29 1.01
CA ARG A 58 7.57 -16.75 2.22
C ARG A 58 7.59 -15.23 2.23
N ASN A 59 8.74 -14.60 1.96
CA ASN A 59 8.87 -13.14 2.00
C ASN A 59 7.84 -12.46 1.10
N TRP A 60 7.61 -12.99 -0.09
CA TRP A 60 6.65 -12.39 -1.01
C TRP A 60 5.20 -12.63 -0.60
N PHE A 61 4.82 -13.90 -0.34
CA PHE A 61 3.42 -14.25 -0.05
C PHE A 61 2.98 -13.81 1.34
N GLU A 62 3.85 -13.81 2.33
CA GLU A 62 3.56 -13.29 3.66
C GLU A 62 3.32 -11.77 3.63
N GLY A 63 3.90 -11.05 2.66
CA GLY A 63 3.65 -9.64 2.39
C GLY A 63 2.19 -9.31 2.07
N LEU A 64 1.41 -10.28 1.57
CA LEU A 64 -0.03 -10.14 1.29
C LEU A 64 -0.90 -10.20 2.56
N LEU A 65 -0.38 -10.71 3.67
CA LEU A 65 -1.14 -11.02 4.88
C LEU A 65 -1.19 -9.83 5.86
N PRO A 66 -2.20 -9.78 6.73
CA PRO A 66 -2.24 -8.83 7.83
C PRO A 66 -1.01 -8.96 8.73
N GLU A 67 -0.68 -7.86 9.43
CA GLU A 67 0.47 -7.77 10.33
C GLU A 67 0.06 -7.59 11.79
N GLY A 68 0.99 -7.88 12.71
CA GLY A 68 0.85 -7.60 14.14
C GLY A 68 -0.43 -8.15 14.76
N GLY A 69 -1.09 -7.35 15.59
CA GLY A 69 -2.31 -7.75 16.29
C GLY A 69 -3.48 -8.18 15.39
N ARG A 70 -3.55 -7.63 14.16
CA ARG A 70 -4.57 -8.08 13.17
C ARG A 70 -4.34 -9.52 12.73
N ARG A 71 -3.08 -9.88 12.47
CA ARG A 71 -2.72 -11.27 12.15
C ARG A 71 -3.07 -12.22 13.30
N ASP A 72 -2.71 -11.84 14.53
CA ASP A 72 -2.98 -12.66 15.70
C ASP A 72 -4.49 -12.87 15.90
N ARG A 73 -5.30 -11.83 15.69
CA ARG A 73 -6.78 -11.95 15.77
C ARG A 73 -7.31 -12.86 14.67
N ALA A 74 -6.89 -12.68 13.43
CA ALA A 74 -7.30 -13.52 12.30
C ALA A 74 -6.94 -15.00 12.55
N CYS A 75 -5.72 -15.28 12.98
CA CYS A 75 -5.28 -16.64 13.29
C CYS A 75 -6.08 -17.28 14.43
N ARG A 76 -6.32 -16.54 15.54
CA ARG A 76 -7.16 -17.05 16.65
C ARG A 76 -8.57 -17.40 16.19
N ARG A 77 -9.19 -16.54 15.36
CA ARG A 77 -10.54 -16.78 14.83
C ARG A 77 -10.60 -18.02 13.93
N LEU A 78 -9.55 -18.26 13.16
CA LEU A 78 -9.46 -19.38 12.23
C LEU A 78 -8.90 -20.66 12.87
N GLY A 79 -8.52 -20.60 14.15
CA GLY A 79 -7.89 -21.74 14.84
C GLY A 79 -6.50 -22.08 14.29
N LEU A 80 -5.77 -21.08 13.76
CA LEU A 80 -4.45 -21.23 13.18
C LEU A 80 -3.36 -20.72 14.11
N ASP A 81 -2.15 -21.27 13.98
CA ASP A 81 -0.95 -20.69 14.57
C ASP A 81 -0.57 -19.41 13.82
N SER A 82 -0.10 -18.38 14.54
CA SER A 82 0.33 -17.09 13.94
C SER A 82 1.54 -17.23 13.00
N LEU A 83 2.31 -18.30 13.10
CA LEU A 83 3.41 -18.63 12.20
C LEU A 83 2.97 -19.42 10.96
N ASP A 84 1.73 -19.93 10.95
CA ASP A 84 1.18 -20.68 9.82
C ASP A 84 0.67 -19.74 8.71
N TRP A 85 1.61 -19.10 8.02
CA TRP A 85 1.28 -18.17 6.94
C TRP A 85 0.59 -18.86 5.74
N VAL A 86 0.91 -20.14 5.46
CA VAL A 86 0.28 -20.88 4.37
C VAL A 86 -1.19 -21.18 4.72
N GLY A 87 -1.45 -21.60 5.96
CA GLY A 87 -2.81 -21.79 6.44
C GLY A 87 -3.62 -20.51 6.43
N LEU A 88 -3.04 -19.39 6.89
CA LEU A 88 -3.71 -18.11 6.84
C LEU A 88 -4.00 -17.67 5.40
N LEU A 89 -3.03 -17.83 4.49
CA LEU A 89 -3.21 -17.48 3.08
C LEU A 89 -4.29 -18.35 2.41
N SER A 90 -4.40 -19.64 2.77
CA SER A 90 -5.47 -20.51 2.25
C SER A 90 -6.87 -20.05 2.64
N GLU A 91 -6.98 -19.36 3.79
CA GLU A 91 -8.27 -18.95 4.35
C GLU A 91 -8.71 -17.54 3.94
N ILE A 92 -7.76 -16.64 3.62
CA ILE A 92 -8.06 -15.24 3.33
C ILE A 92 -7.42 -14.72 2.04
N GLY A 93 -6.73 -15.56 1.27
CA GLY A 93 -5.94 -15.17 0.09
C GLY A 93 -6.73 -14.80 -1.15
N TRP A 94 -8.06 -14.89 -1.15
CA TRP A 94 -8.87 -14.58 -2.33
C TRP A 94 -9.10 -13.09 -2.59
N GLU A 95 -8.92 -12.19 -1.60
CA GLU A 95 -8.99 -10.74 -1.76
C GLU A 95 -7.72 -10.09 -1.21
N CYS A 96 -6.69 -10.03 -2.03
CA CYS A 96 -5.39 -9.44 -1.72
C CYS A 96 -5.22 -8.02 -2.30
N ALA A 97 -4.11 -7.38 -1.95
CA ALA A 97 -3.59 -6.25 -2.71
C ALA A 97 -3.22 -6.72 -4.13
N GLY A 98 -3.47 -5.86 -5.12
CA GLY A 98 -3.22 -6.20 -6.52
C GLY A 98 -4.23 -7.17 -7.12
N ALA A 99 -3.77 -7.93 -8.09
CA ALA A 99 -4.57 -8.89 -8.85
C ALA A 99 -4.35 -10.34 -8.42
N VAL A 100 -3.53 -10.57 -7.41
CA VAL A 100 -3.25 -11.92 -6.91
C VAL A 100 -4.41 -12.44 -6.07
N GLN A 101 -4.76 -13.69 -6.32
CA GLN A 101 -5.70 -14.48 -5.54
C GLN A 101 -5.06 -15.84 -5.24
N VAL A 102 -5.24 -16.32 -4.03
CA VAL A 102 -4.70 -17.62 -3.62
C VAL A 102 -5.82 -18.47 -3.07
N PHE A 103 -5.93 -19.68 -3.59
CA PHE A 103 -6.96 -20.64 -3.21
C PHE A 103 -6.33 -21.99 -2.83
N PRO A 104 -6.98 -22.78 -1.97
CA PRO A 104 -6.66 -24.21 -1.87
C PRO A 104 -6.71 -24.88 -3.24
N GLU A 105 -5.93 -25.93 -3.45
CA GLU A 105 -5.91 -26.68 -4.71
C GLU A 105 -7.31 -27.14 -5.11
N GLY A 106 -7.74 -26.81 -6.34
CA GLY A 106 -9.11 -27.07 -6.83
C GLY A 106 -10.18 -26.16 -6.22
N GLY A 107 -9.82 -25.21 -5.38
CA GLY A 107 -10.77 -24.35 -4.67
C GLY A 107 -11.28 -23.14 -5.47
N ALA A 108 -10.57 -22.70 -6.50
CA ALA A 108 -10.91 -21.49 -7.25
C ALA A 108 -12.33 -21.54 -7.84
N ALA A 109 -12.77 -22.67 -8.37
CA ALA A 109 -14.09 -22.84 -8.94
C ALA A 109 -15.24 -22.81 -7.90
N ALA A 110 -14.94 -23.00 -6.63
CA ALA A 110 -15.92 -22.97 -5.53
C ALA A 110 -16.12 -21.56 -4.95
N HIS A 111 -15.25 -20.61 -5.29
CA HIS A 111 -15.33 -19.23 -4.84
C HIS A 111 -16.02 -18.37 -5.91
N SER A 112 -17.30 -18.06 -5.69
CA SER A 112 -18.02 -17.07 -6.48
C SER A 112 -18.20 -15.81 -5.65
N GLY A 113 -17.69 -14.68 -6.13
CA GLY A 113 -17.86 -13.41 -5.45
C GLY A 113 -19.23 -12.80 -5.66
N SER A 114 -19.73 -12.13 -4.63
CA SER A 114 -20.96 -11.36 -4.69
C SER A 114 -20.83 -10.05 -3.91
N TYR A 115 -21.74 -9.11 -4.19
CA TYR A 115 -21.84 -7.84 -3.49
C TYR A 115 -23.14 -7.80 -2.72
N GLU A 116 -23.05 -7.57 -1.42
CA GLU A 116 -24.20 -7.46 -0.53
C GLU A 116 -24.37 -6.02 -0.08
N PRO A 117 -25.46 -5.33 -0.45
CA PRO A 117 -25.73 -3.98 0.06
C PRO A 117 -25.75 -3.97 1.59
N VAL A 118 -25.05 -3.00 2.18
CA VAL A 118 -24.98 -2.89 3.64
C VAL A 118 -25.87 -1.76 4.13
N ALA A 119 -26.70 -2.01 5.14
CA ALA A 119 -27.47 -0.99 5.78
C ALA A 119 -26.59 -0.01 6.59
N TYR A 120 -26.98 1.26 6.69
CA TYR A 120 -26.17 2.29 7.36
C TYR A 120 -25.86 1.94 8.82
N ALA A 121 -26.84 1.40 9.56
CA ALA A 121 -26.64 1.00 10.94
C ALA A 121 -25.61 -0.15 11.08
N ASP A 122 -25.65 -1.12 10.17
CA ASP A 122 -24.73 -2.26 10.18
C ASP A 122 -23.31 -1.80 9.80
N LEU A 123 -23.19 -0.92 8.80
CA LEU A 123 -21.88 -0.34 8.44
C LEU A 123 -21.31 0.48 9.60
N ALA A 124 -22.11 1.30 10.28
CA ALA A 124 -21.67 2.08 11.43
C ALA A 124 -21.20 1.17 12.58
N ALA A 125 -21.91 0.06 12.85
CA ALA A 125 -21.50 -0.91 13.85
C ALA A 125 -20.16 -1.57 13.49
N LEU A 126 -20.01 -2.02 12.23
CA LEU A 126 -18.77 -2.61 11.72
C LEU A 126 -17.56 -1.66 11.86
N LEU A 127 -17.75 -0.38 11.55
CA LEU A 127 -16.69 0.63 11.66
C LEU A 127 -16.35 0.95 13.11
N SER A 128 -17.35 0.92 14.01
CA SER A 128 -17.15 1.13 15.45
C SER A 128 -16.34 0.00 16.07
N ASP A 129 -16.66 -1.25 15.76
CA ASP A 129 -15.92 -2.43 16.22
C ASP A 129 -14.47 -2.38 15.73
N ALA A 130 -14.25 -2.04 14.46
CA ALA A 130 -12.91 -1.89 13.88
C ALA A 130 -12.10 -0.78 14.57
N SER A 131 -12.73 0.35 14.96
CA SER A 131 -12.05 1.46 15.65
C SER A 131 -11.57 1.09 17.06
N LEU A 132 -12.25 0.16 17.72
CA LEU A 132 -11.88 -0.38 19.04
C LEU A 132 -10.83 -1.50 18.93
N GLY A 133 -10.48 -1.91 17.72
CA GLY A 133 -9.59 -3.04 17.48
C GLY A 133 -10.23 -4.39 17.74
N ASP A 134 -11.56 -4.43 17.86
CA ASP A 134 -12.31 -5.66 17.91
C ASP A 134 -12.53 -6.23 16.50
N PRO A 135 -12.36 -7.53 16.31
CA PRO A 135 -12.63 -8.13 15.02
C PRO A 135 -14.12 -8.05 14.73
N LEU A 136 -14.47 -7.82 13.48
CA LEU A 136 -15.82 -7.86 12.91
C LEU A 136 -16.49 -9.21 13.23
N GLU A 137 -17.02 -9.36 14.45
CA GLU A 137 -17.56 -10.63 14.93
C GLU A 137 -18.91 -11.01 14.31
N SER A 138 -19.65 -10.02 13.79
CA SER A 138 -21.08 -10.20 13.47
C SER A 138 -21.37 -10.80 12.09
N SER A 139 -20.41 -10.87 11.17
CA SER A 139 -20.63 -11.49 9.86
C SER A 139 -19.59 -12.56 9.55
N GLY A 140 -19.99 -13.82 9.59
CA GLY A 140 -19.16 -14.99 9.30
C GLY A 140 -18.46 -15.01 7.92
N SER A 141 -18.61 -13.95 7.14
CA SER A 141 -18.22 -13.85 5.74
C SER A 141 -17.06 -12.91 5.46
N PHE A 142 -16.60 -12.13 6.46
CA PHE A 142 -15.54 -11.14 6.24
C PHE A 142 -14.15 -11.73 6.42
N ARG A 143 -13.49 -12.02 5.30
CA ARG A 143 -12.13 -12.54 5.27
C ARG A 143 -11.33 -11.68 4.30
N MET A 144 -10.44 -10.83 4.81
CA MET A 144 -9.64 -9.92 4.00
C MET A 144 -8.14 -10.09 4.26
N SER A 145 -7.37 -10.12 3.19
CA SER A 145 -5.93 -10.19 3.19
C SER A 145 -5.31 -8.88 2.71
N LEU A 146 -5.53 -7.77 3.42
CA LEU A 146 -4.77 -6.55 3.16
C LEU A 146 -3.76 -6.32 4.27
N GLY A 147 -2.48 -6.12 3.89
CA GLY A 147 -1.40 -5.80 4.80
C GLY A 147 -1.64 -4.53 5.64
N GLY A 148 -0.81 -4.31 6.67
CA GLY A 148 -0.81 -3.15 7.54
C GLY A 148 -1.41 -3.38 8.92
N PHE A 149 -1.17 -2.44 9.83
CA PHE A 149 -1.50 -2.52 11.25
C PHE A 149 -2.89 -1.96 11.61
N GLN A 150 -3.35 -0.93 10.89
CA GLN A 150 -4.64 -0.29 11.17
C GLN A 150 -5.80 -1.17 10.71
N ASP A 151 -6.83 -1.29 11.54
CA ASP A 151 -8.05 -2.00 11.17
C ASP A 151 -8.75 -1.26 10.04
N LYS A 152 -9.26 -2.02 9.08
CA LYS A 152 -9.83 -1.51 7.85
C LYS A 152 -10.87 -2.49 7.31
N LEU A 153 -11.87 -1.92 6.62
CA LEU A 153 -12.93 -2.66 5.94
C LEU A 153 -12.82 -2.43 4.43
N CYS A 154 -12.80 -3.48 3.64
CA CYS A 154 -12.88 -3.38 2.19
C CYS A 154 -14.32 -3.50 1.72
N VAL A 155 -14.73 -2.54 0.89
CA VAL A 155 -16.09 -2.45 0.37
C VAL A 155 -16.07 -2.13 -1.12
N ARG A 156 -17.19 -2.36 -1.78
CA ARG A 156 -17.47 -1.73 -3.05
C ARG A 156 -18.29 -0.48 -2.82
N MET A 157 -17.83 0.64 -3.38
CA MET A 157 -18.54 1.93 -3.36
C MET A 157 -18.51 2.58 -4.74
N PRO A 158 -19.36 3.58 -5.02
CA PRO A 158 -19.22 4.46 -6.17
C PRO A 158 -17.86 5.18 -6.14
N THR A 159 -17.33 5.48 -7.33
CA THR A 159 -16.09 6.26 -7.48
C THR A 159 -16.17 7.59 -6.74
N LEU A 160 -15.11 7.94 -6.02
CA LEU A 160 -15.06 9.19 -5.25
C LEU A 160 -15.17 10.41 -6.18
N PRO A 161 -16.04 11.40 -5.86
CA PRO A 161 -16.06 12.67 -6.56
C PRO A 161 -14.72 13.41 -6.41
N LYS A 162 -14.34 14.16 -7.44
CA LYS A 162 -13.16 15.02 -7.35
C LYS A 162 -13.41 16.13 -6.32
N ASN A 163 -12.43 16.37 -5.46
CA ASN A 163 -12.45 17.46 -4.47
C ASN A 163 -13.65 17.40 -3.47
N ALA A 164 -14.11 16.23 -3.12
CA ALA A 164 -15.11 16.04 -2.07
C ALA A 164 -14.42 15.81 -0.72
N ALA A 165 -14.74 16.63 0.29
CA ALA A 165 -14.27 16.37 1.66
C ALA A 165 -14.96 15.16 2.27
N HIS A 166 -16.24 14.98 1.99
CA HIS A 166 -17.07 13.88 2.50
C HIS A 166 -17.81 13.19 1.37
N VAL A 167 -18.01 11.89 1.54
CA VAL A 167 -18.83 11.07 0.65
C VAL A 167 -19.86 10.30 1.45
N PRO A 168 -21.08 10.10 0.90
CA PRO A 168 -22.11 9.33 1.59
C PRO A 168 -21.74 7.83 1.59
N ALA A 169 -22.30 7.09 2.52
CA ALA A 169 -22.22 5.62 2.55
C ALA A 169 -23.18 4.95 1.56
N GLU A 170 -23.99 5.74 0.84
CA GLU A 170 -24.98 5.23 -0.10
C GLU A 170 -24.34 4.40 -1.21
N GLY A 171 -24.89 3.24 -1.48
CA GLY A 171 -24.38 2.31 -2.47
C GLY A 171 -23.17 1.49 -2.01
N ALA A 172 -22.78 1.58 -0.74
CA ALA A 172 -21.78 0.70 -0.16
C ALA A 172 -22.27 -0.74 -0.14
N CYS A 173 -21.42 -1.66 -0.60
CA CYS A 173 -21.65 -3.10 -0.56
C CYS A 173 -20.47 -3.80 0.11
N LEU A 174 -20.78 -4.79 0.92
CA LEU A 174 -19.81 -5.76 1.40
C LEU A 174 -19.37 -6.67 0.25
N THR A 175 -18.11 -7.05 0.25
CA THR A 175 -17.56 -7.99 -0.74
C THR A 175 -17.51 -9.38 -0.13
N LEU A 176 -18.16 -10.34 -0.76
CA LEU A 176 -18.21 -11.73 -0.34
C LEU A 176 -17.44 -12.62 -1.30
N GLY A 177 -16.85 -13.68 -0.80
CA GLY A 177 -16.05 -14.59 -1.60
C GLY A 177 -14.88 -13.86 -2.28
N ASP A 178 -14.72 -14.05 -3.58
CA ASP A 178 -13.66 -13.44 -4.38
C ASP A 178 -14.08 -12.12 -5.07
N ALA A 179 -15.21 -11.50 -4.66
CA ALA A 179 -15.64 -10.22 -5.20
C ALA A 179 -14.60 -9.12 -4.92
N ALA A 180 -14.25 -8.35 -5.95
CA ALA A 180 -13.24 -7.31 -5.83
C ALA A 180 -13.79 -6.08 -5.09
N SER A 181 -13.16 -5.68 -3.99
CA SER A 181 -13.42 -4.40 -3.35
C SER A 181 -12.86 -3.25 -4.18
N THR A 182 -13.49 -2.07 -4.09
CA THR A 182 -13.03 -0.85 -4.79
C THR A 182 -12.53 0.23 -3.84
N HIS A 183 -12.88 0.13 -2.57
CA HIS A 183 -12.52 1.10 -1.54
C HIS A 183 -12.08 0.41 -0.26
N ILE A 184 -11.26 1.13 0.50
CA ILE A 184 -10.84 0.78 1.85
C ILE A 184 -11.40 1.84 2.79
N LEU A 185 -12.15 1.40 3.81
CA LEU A 185 -12.61 2.24 4.91
C LEU A 185 -11.65 2.04 6.08
N LYS A 186 -11.05 3.14 6.56
CA LYS A 186 -10.15 3.16 7.71
C LYS A 186 -10.82 3.97 8.82
N PRO A 187 -11.53 3.35 9.77
CA PRO A 187 -12.08 4.06 10.91
C PRO A 187 -10.94 4.56 11.79
N GLU A 188 -11.12 5.77 12.30
CA GLU A 188 -10.16 6.40 13.19
C GLU A 188 -10.04 5.59 14.50
N PRO A 189 -8.83 5.16 14.88
CA PRO A 189 -8.65 4.53 16.17
C PRO A 189 -8.95 5.53 17.31
N SER A 190 -9.72 5.12 18.30
CA SER A 190 -10.14 5.98 19.41
C SER A 190 -8.98 6.64 20.18
N ARG A 191 -7.80 6.01 20.14
CA ARG A 191 -6.55 6.53 20.76
C ARG A 191 -5.86 7.64 19.98
N TYR A 192 -6.25 7.88 18.72
CA TYR A 192 -5.65 8.88 17.84
C TYR A 192 -6.71 9.78 17.17
N PRO A 193 -7.36 10.65 17.94
CA PRO A 193 -8.41 11.55 17.41
C PRO A 193 -7.82 12.54 16.40
N GLY A 194 -8.50 12.68 15.27
CA GLY A 194 -8.10 13.54 14.15
C GLY A 194 -7.13 12.88 13.15
N LEU A 195 -6.80 11.61 13.32
CA LEU A 195 -5.89 10.88 12.42
C LEU A 195 -6.47 10.73 11.01
N ALA A 196 -7.75 10.35 10.90
CA ALA A 196 -8.40 10.16 9.59
C ALA A 196 -8.47 11.48 8.79
N GLU A 197 -8.78 12.60 9.45
CA GLU A 197 -8.77 13.91 8.81
C GLU A 197 -7.36 14.36 8.43
N SER A 198 -6.33 14.04 9.25
CA SER A 198 -4.94 14.35 8.97
C SER A 198 -4.43 13.58 7.74
N GLU A 199 -4.76 12.29 7.61
CA GLU A 199 -4.43 11.49 6.43
C GLU A 199 -5.17 12.00 5.19
N ALA A 200 -6.48 12.35 5.30
CA ALA A 200 -7.25 12.91 4.20
C ALA A 200 -6.66 14.24 3.70
N TRP A 201 -6.30 15.14 4.62
CA TRP A 201 -5.65 16.41 4.31
C TRP A 201 -4.31 16.20 3.60
N ALA A 202 -3.45 15.36 4.14
CA ALA A 202 -2.12 15.10 3.59
C ALA A 202 -2.18 14.49 2.18
N MET A 203 -3.03 13.47 1.99
CA MET A 203 -3.18 12.81 0.68
C MET A 203 -3.85 13.73 -0.35
N THR A 204 -4.78 14.60 0.07
CA THR A 204 -5.38 15.61 -0.82
C THR A 204 -4.36 16.63 -1.28
N ALA A 205 -3.50 17.11 -0.37
CA ALA A 205 -2.40 18.00 -0.73
C ALA A 205 -1.38 17.30 -1.65
N ALA A 206 -0.96 16.07 -1.32
CA ALA A 206 -0.03 15.27 -2.08
C ALA A 206 -0.48 15.03 -3.54
N ALA A 207 -1.78 14.88 -3.77
CA ALA A 207 -2.34 14.59 -5.09
C ALA A 207 -2.09 15.68 -6.15
N ARG A 208 -1.65 16.89 -5.75
CA ARG A 208 -1.22 17.95 -6.67
C ARG A 208 0.24 17.80 -7.10
N ALA A 209 1.08 17.19 -6.25
CA ALA A 209 2.52 17.14 -6.41
C ALA A 209 3.03 15.79 -6.93
N ALA A 210 2.33 14.70 -6.65
CA ALA A 210 2.69 13.33 -7.03
C ALA A 210 1.44 12.51 -7.38
N ARG A 211 1.61 11.36 -7.99
CA ARG A 211 0.54 10.38 -8.11
C ARG A 211 0.09 9.96 -6.71
N CYS A 212 -1.20 10.06 -6.40
CA CYS A 212 -1.75 9.75 -5.08
C CYS A 212 -3.12 9.10 -5.20
N ALA A 213 -3.42 8.15 -4.32
CA ALA A 213 -4.74 7.54 -4.22
C ALA A 213 -5.77 8.60 -3.79
N ARG A 214 -6.98 8.50 -4.34
CA ARG A 214 -8.07 9.43 -3.96
C ARG A 214 -8.63 9.07 -2.61
N VAL A 215 -8.94 10.09 -1.83
CA VAL A 215 -9.49 9.96 -0.47
C VAL A 215 -10.62 10.93 -0.23
N ALA A 216 -11.47 10.57 0.73
CA ALA A 216 -12.47 11.44 1.33
C ALA A 216 -12.80 10.94 2.74
N LEU A 217 -13.54 11.68 3.53
CA LEU A 217 -14.12 11.18 4.77
C LEU A 217 -15.52 10.60 4.51
N LEU A 218 -15.89 9.57 5.25
CA LEU A 218 -17.22 8.98 5.17
C LEU A 218 -18.21 9.86 5.95
N GLY A 219 -19.25 10.33 5.27
CA GLY A 219 -20.38 11.03 5.88
C GLY A 219 -21.42 10.06 6.38
N LEU A 220 -21.19 9.46 7.52
CA LEU A 220 -22.10 8.51 8.16
C LEU A 220 -22.23 8.84 9.66
N GLU A 221 -23.44 9.14 10.12
CA GLU A 221 -23.70 9.40 11.53
C GLU A 221 -23.58 8.12 12.38
N GLY A 222 -23.15 8.29 13.63
CA GLY A 222 -23.04 7.17 14.59
C GLY A 222 -21.85 6.24 14.38
N CYS A 223 -20.92 6.59 13.50
CA CYS A 223 -19.65 5.87 13.35
C CYS A 223 -18.45 6.78 13.68
N PRO A 224 -17.27 6.21 13.98
CA PRO A 224 -16.03 6.96 14.08
C PRO A 224 -15.73 7.69 12.76
N THR A 225 -15.02 8.83 12.84
CA THR A 225 -14.46 9.47 11.65
C THR A 225 -13.72 8.43 10.83
N THR A 226 -14.12 8.25 9.59
CA THR A 226 -13.63 7.14 8.76
C THR A 226 -13.06 7.68 7.45
N LEU A 227 -11.80 7.40 7.18
CA LEU A 227 -11.18 7.69 5.88
C LEU A 227 -11.66 6.65 4.85
N VAL A 228 -12.08 7.15 3.71
CA VAL A 228 -12.37 6.36 2.50
C VAL A 228 -11.21 6.51 1.54
N VAL A 229 -10.56 5.41 1.19
CA VAL A 229 -9.48 5.38 0.20
C VAL A 229 -9.97 4.63 -1.03
N GLU A 230 -9.96 5.27 -2.20
CA GLU A 230 -10.22 4.60 -3.47
C GLU A 230 -9.00 3.75 -3.85
N ARG A 231 -9.22 2.47 -4.12
CA ARG A 231 -8.14 1.55 -4.47
C ARG A 231 -7.62 1.85 -5.88
N TYR A 232 -6.37 2.24 -5.99
CA TYR A 232 -5.70 2.51 -7.28
C TYR A 232 -5.40 1.22 -8.08
N ASP A 233 -5.46 0.07 -7.41
CA ASP A 233 -5.27 -1.26 -8.02
C ASP A 233 -6.60 -1.89 -8.48
N ARG A 234 -7.61 -1.06 -8.70
CA ARG A 234 -8.93 -1.45 -9.21
C ARG A 234 -9.37 -0.49 -10.31
N GLU A 235 -9.93 -1.04 -11.37
CA GLU A 235 -10.59 -0.27 -12.43
C GLU A 235 -12.06 -0.66 -12.50
N ILE A 236 -12.93 0.36 -12.50
CA ILE A 236 -14.36 0.16 -12.64
C ILE A 236 -14.71 0.38 -14.11
N GLY A 237 -14.99 -0.69 -14.80
CA GLY A 237 -15.37 -0.71 -16.20
C GLY A 237 -16.86 -0.46 -16.43
N PRO A 238 -17.32 -0.59 -17.70
CA PRO A 238 -18.72 -0.48 -18.06
C PRO A 238 -19.58 -1.45 -17.24
N HIS A 239 -20.80 -1.01 -16.92
CA HIS A 239 -21.77 -1.78 -16.12
C HIS A 239 -21.29 -2.17 -14.72
N GLY A 240 -20.25 -1.50 -14.22
CA GLY A 240 -19.74 -1.71 -12.87
C GLY A 240 -18.87 -2.97 -12.69
N ALA A 241 -18.39 -3.57 -13.76
CA ALA A 241 -17.39 -4.62 -13.68
C ALA A 241 -16.10 -4.08 -13.04
N VAL A 242 -15.50 -4.82 -12.11
CA VAL A 242 -14.27 -4.42 -11.42
C VAL A 242 -13.12 -5.30 -11.92
N THR A 243 -12.11 -4.66 -12.50
CA THR A 243 -10.85 -5.30 -12.89
C THR A 243 -9.79 -5.06 -11.83
N ARG A 244 -9.06 -6.10 -11.44
CA ARG A 244 -7.90 -6.01 -10.55
C ARG A 244 -6.66 -5.69 -11.38
N LEU A 245 -5.94 -4.64 -10.99
CA LEU A 245 -4.59 -4.35 -11.49
C LEU A 245 -3.58 -4.98 -10.54
N HIS A 246 -2.57 -5.64 -11.09
CA HIS A 246 -1.54 -6.24 -10.24
C HIS A 246 -0.66 -5.17 -9.60
N GLN A 247 -0.29 -5.40 -8.35
CA GLN A 247 0.68 -4.60 -7.60
C GLN A 247 1.48 -5.46 -6.64
N GLU A 248 2.64 -4.96 -6.26
CA GLU A 248 3.44 -5.47 -5.14
C GLU A 248 4.11 -4.32 -4.41
N ASP A 249 4.30 -4.44 -3.08
CA ASP A 249 5.05 -3.43 -2.32
C ASP A 249 6.57 -3.58 -2.51
N ALA A 250 7.36 -2.57 -2.09
CA ALA A 250 8.80 -2.59 -2.31
C ALA A 250 9.51 -3.71 -1.50
N CYS A 251 8.98 -4.15 -0.36
CA CYS A 251 9.50 -5.34 0.32
C CYS A 251 9.33 -6.59 -0.55
N GLN A 252 8.15 -6.78 -1.12
CA GLN A 252 7.86 -7.88 -2.04
C GLN A 252 8.77 -7.81 -3.27
N ALA A 253 8.86 -6.65 -3.92
CA ALA A 253 9.66 -6.43 -5.11
C ALA A 253 11.16 -6.68 -4.89
N LEU A 254 11.68 -6.32 -3.71
CA LEU A 254 13.06 -6.55 -3.29
C LEU A 254 13.29 -7.96 -2.73
N GLY A 255 12.23 -8.73 -2.46
CA GLY A 255 12.31 -10.05 -1.84
C GLY A 255 12.67 -10.02 -0.35
N LEU A 256 12.40 -8.90 0.33
CA LEU A 256 12.66 -8.69 1.75
C LEU A 256 11.52 -9.26 2.61
N PRO A 257 11.81 -9.75 3.82
CA PRO A 257 10.76 -10.13 4.75
C PRO A 257 10.01 -8.90 5.25
N VAL A 258 8.75 -9.07 5.68
CA VAL A 258 7.90 -8.00 6.23
C VAL A 258 8.58 -7.28 7.41
N SER A 259 9.37 -8.00 8.21
CA SER A 259 10.13 -7.44 9.34
C SER A 259 11.24 -6.46 8.94
N ALA A 260 11.68 -6.50 7.67
CA ALA A 260 12.70 -5.60 7.13
C ALA A 260 12.12 -4.37 6.41
N LYS A 261 10.85 -4.02 6.62
CA LYS A 261 10.23 -2.85 5.99
C LYS A 261 10.79 -1.51 6.48
N TYR A 262 11.41 -1.49 7.66
CA TYR A 262 12.09 -0.34 8.24
C TYR A 262 13.59 -0.48 8.08
N ALA A 263 14.28 0.63 7.78
CA ALA A 263 15.71 0.68 7.87
C ALA A 263 16.16 0.49 9.33
N ASN A 264 17.22 -0.28 9.54
CA ASN A 264 17.74 -0.56 10.85
C ASN A 264 19.02 0.26 11.11
N GLU A 265 19.13 0.90 12.28
CA GLU A 265 20.33 1.65 12.67
C GLU A 265 21.57 0.75 12.80
N VAL A 266 21.37 -0.54 13.07
CA VAL A 266 22.43 -1.50 13.39
C VAL A 266 22.66 -2.53 12.27
N ALA A 267 21.74 -2.65 11.28
CA ALA A 267 21.89 -3.62 10.21
C ALA A 267 23.07 -3.29 9.29
N PRO A 268 23.76 -4.30 8.76
CA PRO A 268 24.74 -4.09 7.70
C PRO A 268 24.11 -3.37 6.50
N LYS A 269 24.79 -2.39 5.93
CA LYS A 269 24.36 -1.76 4.67
C LYS A 269 24.15 -2.85 3.62
N GLY A 270 22.95 -3.00 3.12
CA GLY A 270 22.59 -3.97 2.08
C GLY A 270 21.38 -4.86 2.38
N ASP A 271 20.98 -4.96 3.65
CA ASP A 271 19.78 -5.71 4.06
C ASP A 271 18.56 -4.78 4.28
N ASP A 272 18.77 -3.46 4.27
CA ASP A 272 17.72 -2.44 4.43
C ASP A 272 17.08 -2.07 3.08
N PRO A 273 15.77 -1.76 3.06
CA PRO A 273 15.16 -1.15 1.90
C PRO A 273 15.69 0.27 1.72
N THR A 274 16.09 0.63 0.50
CA THR A 274 16.59 1.96 0.15
C THR A 274 15.91 2.48 -1.11
N TYR A 275 15.82 3.80 -1.25
CA TYR A 275 15.34 4.42 -2.49
C TYR A 275 16.21 4.03 -3.69
N ALA A 276 17.52 3.89 -3.50
CA ALA A 276 18.44 3.42 -4.54
C ALA A 276 18.14 1.98 -4.98
N ALA A 277 17.79 1.08 -4.06
CA ALA A 277 17.38 -0.29 -4.40
C ALA A 277 16.05 -0.29 -5.19
N ILE A 278 15.08 0.54 -4.81
CA ILE A 278 13.82 0.72 -5.54
C ILE A 278 14.09 1.29 -6.93
N ALA A 279 14.93 2.32 -7.05
CA ALA A 279 15.31 2.91 -8.32
C ALA A 279 16.04 1.90 -9.25
N SER A 280 16.82 0.99 -8.71
CA SER A 280 17.46 -0.07 -9.50
C SER A 280 16.45 -1.07 -10.10
N LEU A 281 15.30 -1.28 -9.45
CA LEU A 281 14.20 -2.05 -10.04
C LEU A 281 13.54 -1.28 -11.19
N ILE A 282 13.40 0.05 -11.06
CA ILE A 282 12.91 0.92 -12.14
C ILE A 282 13.86 0.83 -13.34
N ASP A 283 15.18 0.94 -13.12
CA ASP A 283 16.20 0.80 -14.19
C ASP A 283 16.09 -0.51 -14.96
N ARG A 284 15.73 -1.56 -14.26
CA ARG A 284 15.70 -2.90 -14.83
C ARG A 284 14.38 -3.23 -15.55
N TYR A 285 13.25 -2.69 -15.09
CA TYR A 285 11.96 -3.20 -15.49
C TYR A 285 10.98 -2.14 -16.01
N ALA A 286 11.15 -0.85 -15.71
CA ALA A 286 10.24 0.18 -16.19
C ALA A 286 10.45 0.50 -17.69
N ILE A 287 9.37 0.90 -18.36
CA ILE A 287 9.43 1.39 -19.74
C ILE A 287 9.97 2.83 -19.76
N ASP A 288 9.41 3.68 -18.93
CA ASP A 288 9.81 5.08 -18.76
C ASP A 288 10.66 5.22 -17.50
N ILE A 289 11.94 4.88 -17.63
CA ILE A 289 12.87 4.87 -16.50
C ILE A 289 13.00 6.26 -15.86
N GLU A 290 13.14 7.31 -16.67
CA GLU A 290 13.31 8.66 -16.16
C GLU A 290 12.04 9.17 -15.50
N GLY A 291 10.88 9.02 -16.14
CA GLY A 291 9.59 9.42 -15.58
C GLY A 291 9.25 8.72 -14.28
N GLU A 292 9.57 7.41 -14.14
CA GLU A 292 9.32 6.67 -12.91
C GLU A 292 10.30 7.06 -11.78
N LYS A 293 11.55 7.39 -12.08
CA LYS A 293 12.50 7.97 -11.11
C LYS A 293 12.09 9.39 -10.68
N VAL A 294 11.57 10.18 -11.60
CA VAL A 294 11.00 11.51 -11.31
C VAL A 294 9.82 11.36 -10.35
N GLU A 295 8.94 10.39 -10.59
CA GLU A 295 7.82 10.12 -9.69
C GLU A 295 8.29 9.65 -8.31
N LEU A 296 9.31 8.78 -8.24
CA LEU A 296 9.91 8.34 -6.98
C LEU A 296 10.46 9.54 -6.18
N LEU A 297 11.14 10.49 -6.86
CA LEU A 297 11.66 11.71 -6.22
C LEU A 297 10.54 12.62 -5.72
N ARG A 298 9.45 12.77 -6.49
CA ARG A 298 8.26 13.53 -6.06
C ARG A 298 7.65 12.93 -4.80
N GLN A 299 7.46 11.61 -4.77
CA GLN A 299 6.91 10.91 -3.61
C GLN A 299 7.81 11.07 -2.38
N LEU A 300 9.13 10.98 -2.54
CA LEU A 300 10.07 11.24 -1.46
C LEU A 300 9.96 12.69 -0.95
N ALA A 301 9.97 13.68 -1.83
CA ALA A 301 9.88 15.10 -1.46
C ALA A 301 8.55 15.42 -0.75
N VAL A 302 7.43 14.85 -1.21
CA VAL A 302 6.10 14.97 -0.59
C VAL A 302 6.10 14.37 0.81
N ASN A 303 6.61 13.14 1.00
CA ASN A 303 6.67 12.50 2.31
C ASN A 303 7.51 13.32 3.30
N MET A 304 8.66 13.86 2.85
CA MET A 304 9.51 14.72 3.69
C MET A 304 8.82 16.03 4.07
N ALA A 305 8.15 16.69 3.13
CA ALA A 305 7.44 17.94 3.36
C ALA A 305 6.25 17.76 4.31
N LEU A 306 5.44 16.72 4.11
CA LEU A 306 4.25 16.43 4.92
C LEU A 306 4.58 15.82 6.29
N GLY A 307 5.84 15.45 6.56
CA GLY A 307 6.23 14.81 7.82
C GLY A 307 5.76 13.36 7.93
N ASN A 308 5.60 12.67 6.81
CA ASN A 308 5.30 11.24 6.78
C ASN A 308 6.59 10.44 6.97
N TRP A 309 7.07 10.37 8.22
CA TRP A 309 8.28 9.63 8.52
C TRP A 309 8.09 8.12 8.59
N ASP A 310 6.81 7.66 8.55
CA ASP A 310 6.47 6.24 8.45
C ASP A 310 6.34 5.73 6.99
N ALA A 311 6.92 6.46 6.03
CA ALA A 311 7.01 6.04 4.63
C ALA A 311 8.00 4.86 4.48
N HIS A 312 7.62 3.70 5.02
CA HIS A 312 8.42 2.48 4.95
C HIS A 312 8.24 1.74 3.61
N ALA A 313 9.07 0.73 3.34
CA ALA A 313 9.07 0.03 2.07
C ALA A 313 7.75 -0.65 1.69
N LYS A 314 6.87 -0.95 2.65
CA LYS A 314 5.52 -1.46 2.36
C LYS A 314 4.50 -0.36 2.01
N ASN A 315 4.84 0.93 2.22
CA ASN A 315 4.04 2.07 1.80
C ASN A 315 4.50 2.63 0.45
N MET A 316 5.37 1.90 -0.24
CA MET A 316 5.77 2.15 -1.62
C MET A 316 5.48 0.89 -2.44
N SER A 317 4.86 1.04 -3.60
CA SER A 317 4.46 -0.10 -4.43
C SER A 317 4.78 0.13 -5.90
N PHE A 318 4.84 -0.98 -6.62
CA PHE A 318 4.83 -1.02 -8.08
C PHE A 318 3.46 -1.49 -8.56
N LEU A 319 2.94 -0.80 -9.58
CA LEU A 319 1.66 -1.10 -10.22
C LEU A 319 1.92 -1.59 -11.65
N TYR A 320 1.34 -2.72 -12.00
CA TYR A 320 1.45 -3.34 -13.31
C TYR A 320 0.22 -3.01 -14.15
N ARG A 321 0.41 -2.27 -15.24
CA ARG A 321 -0.67 -1.91 -16.16
C ARG A 321 -0.72 -2.90 -17.33
N GLU A 322 -1.49 -2.58 -18.36
CA GLU A 322 -1.68 -3.43 -19.55
C GLU A 322 -0.38 -3.89 -20.22
N SER A 323 0.70 -3.11 -20.10
CA SER A 323 2.02 -3.50 -20.62
C SER A 323 2.64 -4.69 -19.88
N GLY A 324 2.12 -5.06 -18.71
CA GLY A 324 2.71 -6.06 -17.81
C GLY A 324 4.02 -5.62 -17.16
N LEU A 325 4.46 -4.37 -17.37
CA LEU A 325 5.67 -3.80 -16.78
C LEU A 325 5.32 -2.80 -15.67
N PRO A 326 6.17 -2.71 -14.63
CA PRO A 326 5.86 -1.92 -13.46
C PRO A 326 6.03 -0.42 -13.67
N THR A 327 5.16 0.33 -13.04
CA THR A 327 5.30 1.77 -12.78
C THR A 327 5.31 1.99 -11.27
N VAL A 328 5.85 3.09 -10.77
CA VAL A 328 5.70 3.47 -9.35
C VAL A 328 4.21 3.71 -9.08
N ALA A 329 3.65 3.02 -8.11
CA ALA A 329 2.23 3.15 -7.75
C ALA A 329 1.92 4.54 -7.17
N PRO A 330 0.66 4.99 -7.19
CA PRO A 330 0.27 6.19 -6.46
C PRO A 330 0.60 6.11 -4.97
N LEU A 331 0.93 7.23 -4.34
CA LEU A 331 1.06 7.37 -2.88
C LEU A 331 -0.21 6.92 -2.18
N TYR A 332 -0.06 6.26 -1.06
CA TYR A 332 -1.10 5.86 -0.12
C TYR A 332 -0.53 5.88 1.30
N ASP A 333 -1.39 5.94 2.30
CA ASP A 333 -0.97 5.90 3.71
C ASP A 333 -0.02 7.07 4.07
N VAL A 334 -0.34 8.27 3.57
CA VAL A 334 0.44 9.49 3.83
C VAL A 334 -0.14 10.18 5.06
N VAL A 335 0.52 9.97 6.21
CA VAL A 335 0.13 10.52 7.50
C VAL A 335 1.20 11.48 8.00
N PRO A 336 0.85 12.70 8.49
CA PRO A 336 1.79 13.61 9.15
C PRO A 336 2.20 13.07 10.52
N ILE A 337 2.93 11.94 10.53
CA ILE A 337 3.27 11.19 11.73
C ILE A 337 4.18 11.99 12.68
N ALA A 338 4.94 12.92 12.12
CA ALA A 338 5.81 13.82 12.86
C ALA A 338 5.09 14.58 13.99
N GLU A 339 3.82 14.92 13.79
CA GLU A 339 2.98 15.65 14.74
C GLU A 339 1.99 14.75 15.45
N THR A 340 1.58 13.63 14.84
CA THR A 340 0.56 12.73 15.41
C THR A 340 1.15 11.68 16.34
N GLU A 341 2.41 11.27 16.13
CA GLU A 341 3.11 10.28 16.93
C GLU A 341 4.50 10.81 17.35
N PRO A 342 4.61 11.66 18.40
CA PRO A 342 5.88 12.31 18.78
C PRO A 342 7.02 11.37 19.15
N ARG A 343 6.74 10.08 19.33
CA ARG A 343 7.76 9.05 19.57
C ARG A 343 8.46 8.59 18.31
N THR A 344 7.90 8.83 17.15
CA THR A 344 8.51 8.56 15.84
C THR A 344 9.47 9.69 15.51
N THR A 345 10.75 9.50 15.84
CA THR A 345 11.79 10.53 15.67
C THR A 345 12.70 10.27 14.49
N LEU A 346 12.62 9.09 13.89
CA LEU A 346 13.46 8.66 12.77
C LEU A 346 12.62 8.38 11.53
N LEU A 347 13.25 8.49 10.37
CA LEU A 347 12.69 8.08 9.09
C LEU A 347 12.63 6.56 9.00
N SER A 348 11.59 6.03 8.39
CA SER A 348 11.46 4.60 8.13
C SER A 348 12.43 4.06 7.09
N MET A 349 12.90 4.90 6.18
CA MET A 349 13.95 4.60 5.20
C MET A 349 14.97 5.74 5.16
N ARG A 350 16.24 5.39 4.88
CA ARG A 350 17.32 6.38 4.80
C ARG A 350 17.14 7.31 3.61
N VAL A 351 17.44 8.58 3.84
CA VAL A 351 17.57 9.60 2.80
C VAL A 351 19.00 10.15 2.85
N ALA A 352 19.75 10.03 1.78
CA ALA A 352 21.17 10.40 1.72
C ALA A 352 21.97 9.83 2.91
N ASP A 353 21.80 8.54 3.19
CA ASP A 353 22.41 7.78 4.29
C ASP A 353 21.92 8.14 5.71
N SER A 354 21.01 9.09 5.88
CA SER A 354 20.51 9.50 7.21
C SER A 354 19.10 8.96 7.50
N LEU A 355 18.87 8.62 8.76
CA LEU A 355 17.53 8.37 9.33
C LEU A 355 17.00 9.60 10.11
N ASP A 356 17.83 10.61 10.34
CA ASP A 356 17.40 11.83 11.05
C ASP A 356 16.67 12.76 10.09
N PRO A 357 15.34 12.99 10.27
CA PRO A 357 14.57 13.88 9.41
C PRO A 357 15.06 15.34 9.48
N ALA A 358 15.74 15.74 10.56
CA ALA A 358 16.29 17.09 10.68
C ALA A 358 17.49 17.33 9.75
N SER A 359 18.19 16.28 9.34
CA SER A 359 19.31 16.33 8.40
C SER A 359 18.90 16.35 6.93
N VAL A 360 17.60 16.14 6.63
CA VAL A 360 17.09 16.11 5.24
C VAL A 360 16.67 17.51 4.81
N ASP A 361 17.49 18.12 4.00
CA ASP A 361 17.26 19.37 3.26
C ASP A 361 17.21 19.09 1.73
N GLY A 362 17.06 20.13 0.92
CA GLY A 362 17.05 19.98 -0.53
C GLY A 362 18.38 19.42 -1.09
N ALA A 363 19.52 19.73 -0.48
CA ALA A 363 20.80 19.16 -0.88
C ALA A 363 20.86 17.64 -0.57
N ALA A 364 20.24 17.18 0.51
CA ALA A 364 20.11 15.75 0.81
C ALA A 364 19.23 15.04 -0.24
N LEU A 365 18.10 15.64 -0.64
CA LEU A 365 17.26 15.09 -1.71
C LEU A 365 18.02 15.00 -3.04
N LEU A 366 18.83 16.01 -3.38
CA LEU A 366 19.66 15.97 -4.58
C LEU A 366 20.73 14.88 -4.52
N ARG A 367 21.37 14.68 -3.36
CA ARG A 367 22.34 13.57 -3.17
C ARG A 367 21.65 12.21 -3.30
N GLU A 368 20.47 12.06 -2.71
CA GLU A 368 19.69 10.83 -2.82
C GLU A 368 19.36 10.54 -4.28
N ALA A 369 18.76 11.50 -5.00
CA ALA A 369 18.41 11.38 -6.41
C ALA A 369 19.63 11.07 -7.29
N ALA A 370 20.78 11.69 -7.01
CA ALA A 370 22.03 11.44 -7.73
C ALA A 370 22.54 10.01 -7.56
N SER A 371 22.30 9.36 -6.40
CA SER A 371 22.67 7.97 -6.14
C SER A 371 21.98 6.97 -7.05
N TRP A 372 20.85 7.33 -7.63
CA TRP A 372 20.05 6.55 -8.59
C TRP A 372 20.08 7.13 -10.01
N GLY A 373 21.02 8.03 -10.29
CA GLY A 373 21.28 8.53 -11.65
C GLY A 373 20.38 9.66 -12.11
N LEU A 374 19.54 10.24 -11.23
CA LEU A 374 18.76 11.44 -11.52
C LEU A 374 19.54 12.66 -11.01
N THR A 375 20.24 13.36 -11.92
CA THR A 375 21.26 14.36 -11.54
C THR A 375 20.98 15.74 -12.09
N GLY A 376 21.73 16.73 -11.57
CA GLY A 376 21.80 18.09 -12.09
C GLY A 376 20.48 18.85 -12.00
N ASN A 377 20.20 19.64 -13.05
CA ASN A 377 19.02 20.49 -13.10
C ASN A 377 17.71 19.68 -13.14
N VAL A 378 17.73 18.44 -13.63
CA VAL A 378 16.51 17.61 -13.67
C VAL A 378 16.00 17.38 -12.25
N ALA A 379 16.83 16.84 -11.34
CA ALA A 379 16.41 16.59 -9.97
C ALA A 379 16.01 17.88 -9.23
N ARG A 380 16.76 18.97 -9.45
CA ARG A 380 16.43 20.29 -8.87
C ARG A 380 15.05 20.78 -9.30
N ASN A 381 14.79 20.80 -10.60
CA ASN A 381 13.52 21.27 -11.16
C ASN A 381 12.36 20.38 -10.65
N VAL A 382 12.56 19.06 -10.58
CA VAL A 382 11.54 18.14 -10.05
C VAL A 382 11.18 18.47 -8.61
N ILE A 383 12.16 18.75 -7.75
CA ILE A 383 11.92 19.11 -6.34
C ILE A 383 11.20 20.49 -6.27
N GLU A 384 11.66 21.49 -7.01
CA GLU A 384 11.06 22.83 -7.02
C GLU A 384 9.61 22.81 -7.51
N ASP A 385 9.35 22.15 -8.65
CA ASP A 385 8.01 21.98 -9.21
C ASP A 385 7.09 21.19 -8.27
N CYS A 386 7.62 20.12 -7.66
CA CYS A 386 6.88 19.30 -6.71
C CYS A 386 6.46 20.11 -5.47
N LEU A 387 7.38 20.85 -4.87
CA LEU A 387 7.09 21.70 -3.71
C LEU A 387 6.13 22.83 -4.06
N GLY A 388 6.26 23.44 -5.26
CA GLY A 388 5.31 24.43 -5.76
C GLY A 388 3.90 23.88 -5.89
N ALA A 389 3.76 22.72 -6.53
CA ALA A 389 2.47 22.03 -6.68
C ALA A 389 1.90 21.58 -5.33
N LEU A 390 2.76 21.12 -4.39
CA LEU A 390 2.33 20.78 -3.04
C LEU A 390 1.78 21.99 -2.29
N ARG A 391 2.38 23.17 -2.47
CA ARG A 391 1.86 24.42 -1.88
C ARG A 391 0.42 24.69 -2.32
N GLU A 392 0.14 24.60 -3.62
CA GLU A 392 -1.24 24.74 -4.14
C GLU A 392 -2.15 23.63 -3.59
N GLY A 393 -1.61 22.44 -3.40
CA GLY A 393 -2.31 21.32 -2.79
C GLY A 393 -2.70 21.55 -1.34
N LEU A 394 -1.85 22.21 -0.56
CA LEU A 394 -2.13 22.58 0.84
C LEU A 394 -3.32 23.56 0.93
N ASP A 395 -3.38 24.57 0.06
CA ASP A 395 -4.49 25.52 0.02
C ASP A 395 -5.84 24.81 -0.28
N ALA A 396 -5.82 23.88 -1.24
CA ALA A 396 -6.98 23.08 -1.58
C ALA A 396 -7.39 22.14 -0.43
N ALA A 397 -6.43 21.48 0.21
CA ALA A 397 -6.69 20.58 1.34
C ALA A 397 -7.17 21.33 2.59
N ALA A 398 -6.65 22.52 2.86
CA ALA A 398 -7.09 23.37 3.98
C ALA A 398 -8.55 23.77 3.85
N SER A 399 -9.02 24.02 2.62
CA SER A 399 -10.42 24.33 2.36
C SER A 399 -11.36 23.16 2.64
N LEU A 400 -10.90 21.91 2.46
CA LEU A 400 -11.68 20.68 2.68
C LEU A 400 -11.56 20.17 4.13
N TYR A 401 -10.39 20.31 4.75
CA TYR A 401 -10.04 19.77 6.06
C TYR A 401 -9.39 20.82 6.96
N PRO A 402 -10.13 21.87 7.37
CA PRO A 402 -9.56 23.02 8.09
C PRO A 402 -8.95 22.67 9.44
N SER A 403 -9.48 21.67 10.15
CA SER A 403 -8.93 21.26 11.45
C SER A 403 -7.56 20.58 11.30
N ALA A 404 -7.39 19.74 10.27
CA ALA A 404 -6.10 19.13 9.96
C ALA A 404 -5.08 20.17 9.47
N ALA A 405 -5.49 21.10 8.63
CA ALA A 405 -4.66 22.23 8.21
C ALA A 405 -4.15 23.04 9.40
N GLY A 406 -5.04 23.39 10.35
CA GLY A 406 -4.67 24.08 11.58
C GLY A 406 -3.63 23.33 12.45
N ARG A 407 -3.59 22.01 12.37
CA ARG A 407 -2.60 21.19 13.10
C ARG A 407 -1.25 21.06 12.38
N HIS A 408 -1.24 20.99 11.05
CA HIS A 408 -0.09 20.47 10.30
C HIS A 408 0.54 21.48 9.32
N GLU A 409 -0.22 22.47 8.82
CA GLU A 409 0.24 23.31 7.71
C GLU A 409 1.48 24.13 8.06
N ALA A 410 1.54 24.74 9.23
CA ALA A 410 2.67 25.58 9.62
C ALA A 410 3.99 24.79 9.65
N THR A 411 3.99 23.58 10.23
CA THR A 411 5.19 22.72 10.29
C THR A 411 5.54 22.15 8.91
N THR A 412 4.53 21.87 8.08
CA THR A 412 4.74 21.46 6.69
C THR A 412 5.46 22.56 5.90
N LEU A 413 5.02 23.81 6.00
CA LEU A 413 5.65 24.94 5.35
C LEU A 413 7.11 25.15 5.79
N MET A 414 7.38 25.01 7.10
CA MET A 414 8.77 25.07 7.60
C MET A 414 9.65 23.95 7.01
N ARG A 415 9.13 22.73 6.86
CA ARG A 415 9.83 21.62 6.20
C ARG A 415 10.06 21.92 4.71
N MET A 416 9.05 22.44 4.01
CA MET A 416 9.18 22.85 2.59
C MET A 416 10.26 23.90 2.41
N GLU A 417 10.32 24.94 3.26
CA GLU A 417 11.40 25.95 3.23
C GLU A 417 12.79 25.34 3.38
N ARG A 418 12.92 24.31 4.24
CA ARG A 418 14.18 23.58 4.37
C ARG A 418 14.52 22.79 3.11
N LEU A 419 13.51 22.17 2.47
CA LEU A 419 13.71 21.40 1.24
C LEU A 419 14.02 22.28 0.01
N TYR A 420 13.72 23.58 0.04
CA TYR A 420 14.18 24.53 -0.97
C TYR A 420 15.68 24.90 -0.86
N ARG A 421 16.35 24.55 0.25
CA ARG A 421 17.79 24.80 0.42
C ARG A 421 18.59 23.71 -0.27
N MET A 422 18.98 23.98 -1.53
CA MET A 422 19.63 23.00 -2.40
C MET A 422 21.15 23.28 -2.61
N GLY A 423 21.73 24.15 -1.81
CA GLY A 423 23.15 24.52 -1.90
C GLY A 423 23.41 25.61 -2.90
#